data_46671dc8f01b9a2d26efef510e001c05
#
_entry.id   46671dc8f01b9a2d26efef510e001c05
#
_cell.length_a   1.000
_cell.length_b   1.000
_cell.length_c   1.000
_cell.angle_alpha   90.00
_cell.angle_beta   90.00
_cell.angle_gamma   90.00
#
_symmetry.space_group_name_H-M   'P 1'
#
loop_
_entity.id
_entity.type
_entity.pdbx_description
1 polymer ?
#
loop_
_entity_poly.entity_id
_entity_poly.type
_entity_poly.pdbx_seq_one_letter_code
_entity_poly.pdbx_strand_id
1 'polypeptide(L)'
;AAYFTDNWQVSPKFTVYYGARLEYYRMSADQIPYGRYSGFHIGDTHEYTDNQGNILSTEKIQPQKVVKDKLNYAATAQFTYKLTKNFGLTADGTVATRFPRINEYAGTGPTEEQYKRVTIPLLRGGLFYQNDWINLTSMITYISKSNNIDQQNVTKPGTTQSKTTLLIYDIKTLGWTTSAEINPFKGFHLHALFTYQKPTYNNYFIKSPFEGVPDLNANGNIVKEIPQILAEIDPSYNITPDLRLWLSFRYFGKTYANLTNALYFNGRWETFGGVNWKVNKHLSLGATVVNFLNQKGASGTISGAELLGKEEAGKFKDHYMSGNYLRPFTLEFSASLSF
;
A
#
# COMPACT_ATOMS: atom_id res chain seq x y z
N ALA A 1 0.41 13.83 -22.41
CA ALA A 1 0.10 14.55 -21.18
C ALA A 1 0.52 16.00 -21.30
N ALA A 2 -0.27 16.90 -20.72
CA ALA A 2 0.08 18.31 -20.53
C ALA A 2 0.03 18.61 -19.02
N TYR A 3 0.92 19.46 -18.54
CA TYR A 3 0.93 19.85 -17.13
C TYR A 3 1.47 21.27 -16.97
N PHE A 4 1.11 21.90 -15.85
CA PHE A 4 1.74 23.13 -15.38
C PHE A 4 1.88 23.07 -13.86
N THR A 5 2.85 23.80 -13.34
CA THR A 5 3.04 24.06 -11.90
C THR A 5 3.52 25.49 -11.71
N ASP A 6 3.13 26.09 -10.61
CA ASP A 6 3.60 27.41 -10.23
C ASP A 6 3.76 27.53 -8.71
N ASN A 7 4.66 28.42 -8.28
CA ASN A 7 4.93 28.71 -6.88
C ASN A 7 4.79 30.22 -6.66
N TRP A 8 3.67 30.63 -6.13
CA TRP A 8 3.32 32.02 -5.93
C TRP A 8 3.56 32.47 -4.49
N GLN A 9 4.52 33.34 -4.30
CA GLN A 9 4.73 34.01 -3.02
C GLN A 9 3.79 35.21 -2.91
N VAL A 10 2.61 35.01 -2.33
CA VAL A 10 1.55 36.05 -2.18
C VAL A 10 2.00 37.16 -1.24
N SER A 11 2.76 36.81 -0.19
CA SER A 11 3.38 37.74 0.76
C SER A 11 4.62 37.11 1.41
N PRO A 12 5.43 37.84 2.19
CA PRO A 12 6.57 37.26 2.93
C PRO A 12 6.20 36.11 3.86
N LYS A 13 4.92 36.02 4.26
CA LYS A 13 4.40 35.00 5.17
C LYS A 13 3.56 33.93 4.49
N PHE A 14 3.09 34.16 3.27
CA PHE A 14 2.13 33.29 2.61
C PHE A 14 2.58 32.85 1.22
N THR A 15 2.74 31.56 1.04
CA THR A 15 3.13 30.94 -0.22
C THR A 15 2.07 29.94 -0.65
N VAL A 16 1.77 29.91 -1.95
CA VAL A 16 0.87 28.95 -2.58
C VAL A 16 1.64 28.25 -3.69
N TYR A 17 1.73 26.94 -3.59
CA TYR A 17 2.17 26.07 -4.69
C TYR A 17 0.94 25.41 -5.30
N TYR A 18 0.82 25.39 -6.62
CA TYR A 18 -0.29 24.72 -7.28
C TYR A 18 0.10 24.18 -8.65
N GLY A 19 -0.65 23.21 -9.11
CA GLY A 19 -0.41 22.62 -10.41
C GLY A 19 -1.52 21.69 -10.86
N ALA A 20 -1.56 21.43 -12.15
CA ALA A 20 -2.49 20.49 -12.74
C ALA A 20 -1.83 19.71 -13.89
N ARG A 21 -2.35 18.51 -14.12
CA ARG A 21 -1.94 17.61 -15.20
C ARG A 21 -3.18 17.03 -15.86
N LEU A 22 -3.15 16.97 -17.18
CA LEU A 22 -4.12 16.25 -18.00
C LEU A 22 -3.39 15.19 -18.81
N GLU A 23 -3.95 14.00 -18.90
CA GLU A 23 -3.38 12.89 -19.62
C GLU A 23 -4.46 12.12 -20.36
N TYR A 24 -4.35 12.08 -21.68
CA TYR A 24 -5.15 11.19 -22.48
C TYR A 24 -4.57 9.78 -22.40
N TYR A 25 -5.40 8.83 -22.05
CA TYR A 25 -5.06 7.41 -21.91
C TYR A 25 -5.95 6.60 -22.83
N ARG A 26 -5.33 5.78 -23.67
CA ARG A 26 -6.01 4.81 -24.51
C ARG A 26 -5.47 3.42 -24.22
N MET A 27 -6.39 2.50 -23.94
CA MET A 27 -6.12 1.09 -23.74
C MET A 27 -6.73 0.31 -24.90
N SER A 28 -5.96 -0.59 -25.48
CA SER A 28 -6.44 -1.57 -26.46
C SER A 28 -5.89 -2.94 -26.08
N ALA A 29 -6.76 -3.92 -25.96
CA ALA A 29 -6.39 -5.29 -25.64
C ALA A 29 -7.29 -6.27 -26.38
N ASP A 30 -6.71 -7.38 -26.78
CA ASP A 30 -7.42 -8.57 -27.18
C ASP A 30 -7.44 -9.51 -25.97
N GLN A 31 -8.63 -9.83 -25.47
CA GLN A 31 -8.81 -10.61 -24.25
C GLN A 31 -9.55 -11.90 -24.55
N ILE A 32 -9.16 -12.96 -23.87
CA ILE A 32 -9.99 -14.16 -23.75
C ILE A 32 -10.91 -13.95 -22.55
N PRO A 33 -12.25 -14.10 -22.69
CA PRO A 33 -13.17 -14.02 -21.55
C PRO A 33 -12.76 -15.00 -20.44
N TYR A 34 -12.45 -14.47 -19.27
CA TYR A 34 -11.97 -15.27 -18.14
C TYR A 34 -13.05 -16.20 -17.59
N GLY A 35 -12.60 -17.34 -17.07
CA GLY A 35 -13.46 -18.34 -16.43
C GLY A 35 -14.13 -19.30 -17.42
N ARG A 36 -14.29 -18.91 -18.68
CA ARG A 36 -14.85 -19.79 -19.72
C ARG A 36 -13.76 -20.59 -20.44
N TYR A 37 -12.55 -20.01 -20.55
CA TYR A 37 -11.44 -20.58 -21.31
C TYR A 37 -10.11 -20.53 -20.55
N SER A 38 -10.14 -20.81 -19.25
CA SER A 38 -8.92 -20.83 -18.43
C SER A 38 -7.92 -21.86 -18.97
N GLY A 39 -6.68 -21.42 -19.21
CA GLY A 39 -5.62 -22.26 -19.76
C GLY A 39 -5.55 -22.33 -21.28
N PHE A 40 -6.48 -21.68 -22.00
CA PHE A 40 -6.47 -21.61 -23.47
C PHE A 40 -5.81 -20.32 -23.97
N HIS A 41 -5.35 -20.38 -25.23
CA HIS A 41 -4.84 -19.23 -25.95
C HIS A 41 -5.80 -18.80 -27.07
N ILE A 42 -5.63 -17.59 -27.57
CA ILE A 42 -6.38 -17.10 -28.73
C ILE A 42 -6.08 -18.03 -29.94
N GLY A 43 -7.15 -18.50 -30.59
CA GLY A 43 -7.05 -19.41 -31.71
C GLY A 43 -7.14 -20.89 -31.38
N ASP A 44 -7.04 -21.25 -30.09
CA ASP A 44 -7.29 -22.61 -29.64
C ASP A 44 -8.75 -23.01 -29.89
N THR A 45 -9.02 -24.31 -29.93
CA THR A 45 -10.36 -24.87 -30.06
C THR A 45 -10.81 -25.41 -28.68
N HIS A 46 -11.94 -24.92 -28.21
CA HIS A 46 -12.58 -25.45 -27.01
C HIS A 46 -13.64 -26.47 -27.41
N GLU A 47 -13.62 -27.63 -26.79
CA GLU A 47 -14.57 -28.72 -27.01
C GLU A 47 -15.55 -28.78 -25.85
N TYR A 48 -16.85 -28.76 -26.15
CA TYR A 48 -17.90 -28.99 -25.18
C TYR A 48 -18.25 -30.49 -25.23
N THR A 49 -18.11 -31.16 -24.09
CA THR A 49 -18.37 -32.61 -23.98
C THR A 49 -19.57 -32.88 -23.08
N ASP A 50 -20.26 -34.01 -23.31
CA ASP A 50 -21.22 -34.55 -22.38
C ASP A 50 -20.54 -35.21 -21.16
N ASN A 51 -21.34 -35.75 -20.22
CA ASN A 51 -20.84 -36.45 -19.04
C ASN A 51 -20.13 -37.78 -19.36
N GLN A 52 -20.20 -38.23 -20.62
CA GLN A 52 -19.59 -39.47 -21.11
C GLN A 52 -18.32 -39.18 -21.89
N GLY A 53 -17.97 -37.87 -22.08
CA GLY A 53 -16.79 -37.44 -22.81
C GLY A 53 -17.00 -37.29 -24.33
N ASN A 54 -18.24 -37.41 -24.85
CA ASN A 54 -18.52 -37.21 -26.25
C ASN A 54 -18.53 -35.71 -26.57
N ILE A 55 -17.91 -35.31 -27.68
CA ILE A 55 -17.88 -33.92 -28.11
C ILE A 55 -19.26 -33.52 -28.63
N LEU A 56 -19.89 -32.57 -27.95
CA LEU A 56 -21.19 -32.00 -28.33
C LEU A 56 -21.05 -30.87 -29.35
N SER A 57 -20.03 -30.05 -29.20
CA SER A 57 -19.69 -28.94 -30.10
C SER A 57 -18.27 -28.48 -29.91
N THR A 58 -17.75 -27.77 -30.90
CA THR A 58 -16.43 -27.11 -30.82
C THR A 58 -16.59 -25.61 -31.07
N GLU A 59 -15.83 -24.81 -30.37
CA GLU A 59 -15.77 -23.37 -30.52
C GLU A 59 -14.32 -22.90 -30.65
N LYS A 60 -13.99 -22.16 -31.69
CA LYS A 60 -12.68 -21.52 -31.81
C LYS A 60 -12.65 -20.28 -30.90
N ILE A 61 -11.67 -20.20 -30.03
CA ILE A 61 -11.53 -19.11 -29.09
C ILE A 61 -11.17 -17.84 -29.85
N GLN A 62 -12.08 -16.89 -29.85
CA GLN A 62 -11.91 -15.58 -30.47
C GLN A 62 -11.55 -14.53 -29.42
N PRO A 63 -10.63 -13.61 -29.73
CA PRO A 63 -10.36 -12.51 -28.84
C PRO A 63 -11.53 -11.54 -28.80
N GLN A 64 -11.87 -11.10 -27.61
CA GLN A 64 -12.73 -9.93 -27.43
C GLN A 64 -11.85 -8.68 -27.46
N LYS A 65 -11.96 -7.89 -28.51
CA LYS A 65 -11.23 -6.62 -28.59
C LYS A 65 -11.87 -5.58 -27.69
N VAL A 66 -11.10 -5.10 -26.75
CA VAL A 66 -11.51 -4.02 -25.83
C VAL A 66 -10.69 -2.78 -26.16
N VAL A 67 -11.37 -1.70 -26.54
CA VAL A 67 -10.75 -0.39 -26.75
C VAL A 67 -11.46 0.61 -25.88
N LYS A 68 -10.74 1.22 -24.94
CA LYS A 68 -11.26 2.27 -24.04
C LYS A 68 -10.27 3.43 -24.00
N ASP A 69 -10.81 4.63 -24.03
CA ASP A 69 -10.05 5.86 -23.92
C ASP A 69 -10.70 6.79 -22.92
N LYS A 70 -9.90 7.46 -22.14
CA LYS A 70 -10.32 8.41 -21.09
C LYS A 70 -9.26 9.49 -20.87
N LEU A 71 -9.71 10.60 -20.37
CA LEU A 71 -8.86 11.67 -19.86
C LEU A 71 -8.62 11.49 -18.37
N ASN A 72 -7.39 11.25 -17.95
CA ASN A 72 -6.97 11.33 -16.56
C ASN A 72 -6.58 12.76 -16.22
N TYR A 73 -6.79 13.15 -14.97
CA TYR A 73 -6.36 14.44 -14.47
C TYR A 73 -5.78 14.31 -13.07
N ALA A 74 -4.90 15.24 -12.75
CA ALA A 74 -4.44 15.48 -11.40
C ALA A 74 -4.39 16.99 -11.17
N ALA A 75 -4.71 17.41 -9.95
CA ALA A 75 -4.54 18.79 -9.52
C ALA A 75 -4.05 18.80 -8.08
N THR A 76 -3.20 19.76 -7.74
CA THR A 76 -2.67 19.94 -6.39
C THR A 76 -2.64 21.43 -6.04
N ALA A 77 -2.90 21.74 -4.78
CA ALA A 77 -2.63 23.05 -4.20
C ALA A 77 -2.06 22.85 -2.80
N GLN A 78 -1.01 23.58 -2.47
CA GLN A 78 -0.38 23.60 -1.15
C GLN A 78 -0.29 25.04 -0.68
N PHE A 79 -0.66 25.27 0.56
CA PHE A 79 -0.66 26.56 1.24
C PHE A 79 0.30 26.49 2.41
N THR A 80 1.18 27.46 2.53
CA THR A 80 2.09 27.60 3.67
C THR A 80 1.97 29.00 4.23
N TYR A 81 1.67 29.12 5.52
CA TYR A 81 1.53 30.38 6.23
C TYR A 81 2.45 30.44 7.45
N LYS A 82 3.43 31.34 7.42
CA LYS A 82 4.37 31.59 8.52
C LYS A 82 3.74 32.51 9.56
N LEU A 83 3.43 31.98 10.73
CA LEU A 83 2.97 32.75 11.89
C LEU A 83 4.12 33.53 12.50
N THR A 84 5.26 32.86 12.66
CA THR A 84 6.53 33.45 13.12
C THR A 84 7.66 33.06 12.16
N LYS A 85 8.90 33.47 12.45
CA LYS A 85 10.10 33.04 11.70
C LYS A 85 10.24 31.50 11.68
N ASN A 86 9.87 30.84 12.78
CA ASN A 86 10.14 29.42 13.00
C ASN A 86 8.90 28.53 12.98
N PHE A 87 7.70 29.11 13.10
CA PHE A 87 6.45 28.36 13.23
C PHE A 87 5.41 28.80 12.19
N GLY A 88 4.70 27.84 11.65
CA GLY A 88 3.63 28.12 10.70
C GLY A 88 2.66 26.96 10.52
N LEU A 89 1.71 27.21 9.64
CA LEU A 89 0.67 26.28 9.23
C LEU A 89 0.91 25.88 7.79
N THR A 90 0.55 24.63 7.47
CA THR A 90 0.54 24.12 6.11
C THR A 90 -0.73 23.34 5.86
N ALA A 91 -1.26 23.46 4.66
CA ALA A 91 -2.38 22.65 4.21
C ALA A 91 -2.16 22.30 2.74
N ASP A 92 -2.51 21.11 2.33
CA ASP A 92 -2.49 20.73 0.93
C ASP A 92 -3.69 19.87 0.56
N GLY A 93 -4.10 20.01 -0.70
CA GLY A 93 -5.10 19.20 -1.33
C GLY A 93 -4.61 18.70 -2.68
N THR A 94 -4.76 17.43 -2.93
CA THR A 94 -4.46 16.80 -4.21
C THR A 94 -5.62 15.93 -4.62
N VAL A 95 -6.02 16.01 -5.88
CA VAL A 95 -6.86 15.00 -6.51
C VAL A 95 -6.10 14.40 -7.66
N ALA A 96 -6.00 13.08 -7.68
CA ALA A 96 -5.42 12.34 -8.80
C ALA A 96 -6.41 11.32 -9.30
N THR A 97 -6.42 11.10 -10.61
CA THR A 97 -7.24 10.06 -11.22
C THR A 97 -6.36 9.12 -12.02
N ARG A 98 -6.75 7.86 -12.05
CA ARG A 98 -6.19 6.91 -12.98
C ARG A 98 -7.29 6.08 -13.63
N PHE A 99 -7.02 5.65 -14.83
CA PHE A 99 -7.82 4.62 -15.47
C PHE A 99 -7.35 3.25 -14.97
N PRO A 100 -8.24 2.28 -14.76
CA PRO A 100 -7.83 0.92 -14.40
C PRO A 100 -6.84 0.35 -15.41
N ARG A 101 -5.91 -0.46 -14.93
CA ARG A 101 -4.90 -1.12 -15.76
C ARG A 101 -5.54 -2.31 -16.48
N ILE A 102 -4.90 -2.74 -17.58
CA ILE A 102 -5.41 -3.84 -18.38
C ILE A 102 -5.61 -5.14 -17.60
N ASN A 103 -4.72 -5.43 -16.66
CA ASN A 103 -4.80 -6.62 -15.81
C ASN A 103 -5.90 -6.53 -14.72
N GLU A 104 -6.42 -5.33 -14.45
CA GLU A 104 -7.56 -5.13 -13.53
C GLU A 104 -8.90 -5.51 -14.19
N TYR A 105 -8.91 -5.72 -15.50
CA TYR A 105 -10.07 -6.19 -16.27
C TYR A 105 -10.05 -7.70 -16.55
N ALA A 106 -8.97 -8.39 -16.20
CA ALA A 106 -8.88 -9.81 -16.42
C ALA A 106 -9.93 -10.55 -15.60
N GLY A 107 -10.71 -11.41 -16.23
CA GLY A 107 -11.47 -12.41 -15.54
C GLY A 107 -12.98 -12.36 -15.66
N THR A 108 -13.59 -11.24 -15.86
CA THR A 108 -15.02 -11.12 -16.16
C THR A 108 -15.15 -10.22 -17.35
N GLY A 109 -16.00 -10.51 -18.30
CA GLY A 109 -16.21 -9.60 -19.42
C GLY A 109 -16.35 -8.16 -18.89
N PRO A 110 -15.64 -7.17 -19.48
CA PRO A 110 -15.57 -5.83 -18.92
C PRO A 110 -16.97 -5.20 -18.89
N THR A 111 -17.46 -4.93 -17.68
CA THR A 111 -18.69 -4.17 -17.47
C THR A 111 -18.37 -2.67 -17.49
N GLU A 112 -19.36 -1.82 -17.76
CA GLU A 112 -19.16 -0.35 -17.67
C GLU A 112 -18.72 0.10 -16.28
N GLU A 113 -19.07 -0.64 -15.23
CA GLU A 113 -18.62 -0.36 -13.86
C GLU A 113 -17.13 -0.54 -13.67
N GLN A 114 -16.51 -1.52 -14.33
CA GLN A 114 -15.07 -1.77 -14.31
C GLN A 114 -14.28 -0.68 -15.00
N TYR A 115 -14.90 0.11 -15.87
CA TYR A 115 -14.27 1.25 -16.53
C TYR A 115 -14.41 2.56 -15.78
N LYS A 116 -14.96 2.55 -14.55
CA LYS A 116 -14.98 3.74 -13.72
C LYS A 116 -13.56 4.15 -13.35
N ARG A 117 -13.33 5.46 -13.43
CA ARG A 117 -12.05 6.06 -13.06
C ARG A 117 -11.80 5.87 -11.56
N VAL A 118 -10.61 5.41 -11.20
CA VAL A 118 -10.13 5.47 -9.82
C VAL A 118 -9.82 6.93 -9.51
N THR A 119 -10.40 7.47 -8.45
CA THR A 119 -10.16 8.84 -7.98
C THR A 119 -9.57 8.81 -6.59
N ILE A 120 -8.51 9.58 -6.39
CA ILE A 120 -7.74 9.61 -5.15
C ILE A 120 -7.63 11.06 -4.68
N PRO A 121 -8.62 11.59 -3.94
CA PRO A 121 -8.47 12.83 -3.20
C PRO A 121 -7.62 12.61 -1.95
N LEU A 122 -6.69 13.51 -1.72
CA LEU A 122 -5.85 13.64 -0.53
C LEU A 122 -6.00 15.04 0.00
N LEU A 123 -6.30 15.18 1.29
CA LEU A 123 -6.30 16.45 2.01
C LEU A 123 -5.41 16.31 3.24
N ARG A 124 -4.52 17.26 3.44
CA ARG A 124 -3.68 17.34 4.64
C ARG A 124 -3.71 18.74 5.20
N GLY A 125 -3.61 18.83 6.51
CA GLY A 125 -3.48 20.10 7.20
C GLY A 125 -2.77 19.92 8.52
N GLY A 126 -1.92 20.88 8.87
CA GLY A 126 -1.13 20.77 10.07
C GLY A 126 -0.23 21.96 10.31
N LEU A 127 0.76 21.73 11.12
CA LEU A 127 1.72 22.71 11.56
C LEU A 127 3.15 22.27 11.29
N PHE A 128 4.04 23.23 11.17
CA PHE A 128 5.47 23.00 11.14
C PHE A 128 6.19 23.95 12.10
N TYR A 129 7.29 23.44 12.64
CA TYR A 129 8.24 24.22 13.42
C TYR A 129 9.65 23.93 12.94
N GLN A 130 10.44 24.96 12.68
CA GLN A 130 11.79 24.83 12.15
C GLN A 130 12.72 25.87 12.80
N ASN A 131 13.86 25.39 13.30
CA ASN A 131 14.98 26.24 13.69
C ASN A 131 16.31 25.55 13.32
N ASP A 132 17.43 26.02 13.85
CA ASP A 132 18.76 25.54 13.48
C ASP A 132 19.03 24.08 13.87
N TRP A 133 18.29 23.51 14.84
CA TRP A 133 18.52 22.17 15.38
C TRP A 133 17.33 21.22 15.28
N ILE A 134 16.12 21.71 14.97
CA ILE A 134 14.92 20.88 14.81
C ILE A 134 14.08 21.33 13.61
N ASN A 135 13.62 20.36 12.83
CA ASN A 135 12.57 20.50 11.84
C ASN A 135 11.45 19.52 12.20
N LEU A 136 10.30 20.04 12.60
CA LEU A 136 9.13 19.29 13.03
C LEU A 136 7.95 19.59 12.12
N THR A 137 7.25 18.55 11.69
CA THR A 137 5.98 18.66 10.95
C THR A 137 4.96 17.72 11.57
N SER A 138 3.73 18.21 11.80
CA SER A 138 2.63 17.40 12.31
C SER A 138 1.37 17.69 11.51
N MET A 139 0.79 16.64 10.89
CA MET A 139 -0.29 16.78 9.92
C MET A 139 -1.40 15.75 10.15
N ILE A 140 -2.63 16.21 10.05
CA ILE A 140 -3.80 15.36 9.90
C ILE A 140 -4.00 15.12 8.39
N THR A 141 -4.29 13.90 8.03
CA THR A 141 -4.44 13.46 6.64
C THR A 141 -5.78 12.76 6.44
N TYR A 142 -6.49 13.16 5.40
CA TYR A 142 -7.62 12.39 4.86
C TYR A 142 -7.30 11.99 3.43
N ILE A 143 -7.37 10.69 3.15
CA ILE A 143 -7.22 10.14 1.81
C ILE A 143 -8.37 9.18 1.52
N SER A 144 -8.91 9.26 0.31
CA SER A 144 -9.88 8.29 -0.19
C SER A 144 -9.38 7.73 -1.51
N LYS A 145 -9.67 6.49 -1.78
CA LYS A 145 -9.42 5.85 -3.07
C LYS A 145 -10.69 5.11 -3.48
N SER A 146 -11.37 5.64 -4.49
CA SER A 146 -12.63 5.10 -4.98
C SER A 146 -12.43 4.15 -6.16
N ASN A 147 -13.41 3.27 -6.36
CA ASN A 147 -13.45 2.33 -7.49
C ASN A 147 -12.19 1.44 -7.58
N ASN A 148 -11.68 0.95 -6.42
CA ASN A 148 -10.67 -0.09 -6.45
C ASN A 148 -11.28 -1.35 -7.06
N ILE A 149 -10.55 -1.97 -7.98
CA ILE A 149 -10.93 -3.23 -8.60
C ILE A 149 -10.01 -4.31 -8.05
N ASP A 150 -10.57 -5.40 -7.58
CA ASP A 150 -9.84 -6.55 -7.06
C ASP A 150 -10.59 -7.84 -7.35
N GLN A 151 -9.87 -8.94 -7.37
CA GLN A 151 -10.43 -10.28 -7.50
C GLN A 151 -10.20 -11.02 -6.19
N GLN A 152 -11.28 -11.44 -5.56
CA GLN A 152 -11.22 -12.21 -4.32
C GLN A 152 -11.61 -13.66 -4.58
N ASN A 153 -10.73 -14.57 -4.17
CA ASN A 153 -11.05 -15.99 -4.11
C ASN A 153 -11.81 -16.25 -2.82
N VAL A 154 -13.09 -16.50 -2.95
CA VAL A 154 -13.96 -16.85 -1.83
C VAL A 154 -13.97 -18.35 -1.69
N THR A 155 -13.47 -18.87 -0.56
CA THR A 155 -13.44 -20.30 -0.27
C THR A 155 -14.63 -20.66 0.62
N LYS A 156 -15.34 -21.74 0.27
CA LYS A 156 -16.43 -22.26 1.09
C LYS A 156 -15.86 -22.79 2.41
N PRO A 157 -16.34 -22.29 3.57
CA PRO A 157 -15.85 -22.73 4.88
C PRO A 157 -15.82 -24.24 5.04
N GLY A 158 -14.71 -24.78 5.57
CA GLY A 158 -14.54 -26.22 5.81
C GLY A 158 -14.29 -27.05 4.54
N THR A 159 -14.07 -26.45 3.38
CA THR A 159 -13.80 -27.14 2.12
C THR A 159 -12.64 -26.49 1.35
N THR A 160 -12.19 -27.15 0.29
CA THR A 160 -11.21 -26.60 -0.68
C THR A 160 -11.90 -25.89 -1.86
N GLN A 161 -13.25 -25.87 -1.89
CA GLN A 161 -13.99 -25.29 -2.98
C GLN A 161 -13.89 -23.77 -2.95
N SER A 162 -13.35 -23.16 -4.03
CA SER A 162 -13.15 -21.73 -4.16
C SER A 162 -13.77 -21.20 -5.44
N LYS A 163 -14.28 -19.97 -5.39
CA LYS A 163 -14.76 -19.22 -6.54
C LYS A 163 -14.19 -17.80 -6.51
N THR A 164 -13.75 -17.34 -7.67
CA THR A 164 -13.27 -15.96 -7.82
C THR A 164 -14.44 -15.02 -8.02
N THR A 165 -14.49 -13.95 -7.25
CA THR A 165 -15.48 -12.87 -7.34
C THR A 165 -14.78 -11.56 -7.63
N LEU A 166 -15.28 -10.84 -8.63
CA LEU A 166 -14.84 -9.47 -8.89
C LEU A 166 -15.46 -8.52 -7.86
N LEU A 167 -14.66 -7.60 -7.38
CA LEU A 167 -15.07 -6.63 -6.38
C LEU A 167 -14.66 -5.21 -6.80
N ILE A 168 -15.59 -4.27 -6.66
CA ILE A 168 -15.33 -2.84 -6.78
C ILE A 168 -15.65 -2.21 -5.43
N TYR A 169 -14.68 -1.53 -4.83
CA TYR A 169 -14.80 -0.99 -3.48
C TYR A 169 -13.99 0.29 -3.32
N ASP A 170 -14.21 0.98 -2.22
CA ASP A 170 -13.48 2.19 -1.83
C ASP A 170 -12.67 1.96 -0.56
N ILE A 171 -11.60 2.73 -0.40
CA ILE A 171 -10.85 2.83 0.85
C ILE A 171 -10.85 4.28 1.30
N LYS A 172 -11.14 4.52 2.58
CA LYS A 172 -11.00 5.82 3.24
C LYS A 172 -10.06 5.72 4.41
N THR A 173 -9.16 6.66 4.51
CA THR A 173 -8.17 6.70 5.59
C THR A 173 -8.17 8.07 6.23
N LEU A 174 -8.38 8.13 7.53
CA LEU A 174 -8.05 9.27 8.36
C LEU A 174 -6.76 8.94 9.10
N GLY A 175 -5.81 9.86 9.11
CA GLY A 175 -4.51 9.65 9.73
C GLY A 175 -3.96 10.92 10.37
N TRP A 176 -2.95 10.72 11.19
CA TRP A 176 -2.12 11.75 11.78
C TRP A 176 -0.66 11.31 11.69
N THR A 177 0.19 12.17 11.15
CA THR A 177 1.63 11.90 11.02
C THR A 177 2.42 13.05 11.62
N THR A 178 3.39 12.73 12.45
CA THR A 178 4.39 13.67 12.96
C THR A 178 5.77 13.18 12.59
N SER A 179 6.57 14.04 12.00
CA SER A 179 7.96 13.79 11.61
C SER A 179 8.85 14.86 12.22
N ALA A 180 10.00 14.44 12.74
CA ALA A 180 11.00 15.32 13.32
C ALA A 180 12.42 14.94 12.86
N GLU A 181 13.18 15.93 12.45
CA GLU A 181 14.63 15.88 12.23
C GLU A 181 15.31 16.72 13.28
N ILE A 182 16.17 16.14 14.10
CA ILE A 182 16.73 16.78 15.29
C ILE A 182 18.26 16.66 15.27
N ASN A 183 18.96 17.80 15.30
CA ASN A 183 20.41 17.93 15.26
C ASN A 183 20.88 18.83 16.43
N PRO A 184 20.78 18.38 17.69
CA PRO A 184 20.98 19.24 18.86
C PRO A 184 22.43 19.66 19.08
N PHE A 185 23.38 18.89 18.57
CA PHE A 185 24.81 19.16 18.64
C PHE A 185 25.55 18.51 17.47
N LYS A 186 26.76 18.95 17.24
CA LYS A 186 27.61 18.48 16.13
C LYS A 186 27.78 16.97 16.13
N GLY A 187 27.51 16.36 15.00
CA GLY A 187 27.67 14.92 14.77
C GLY A 187 26.45 14.08 15.12
N PHE A 188 25.53 14.54 15.97
CA PHE A 188 24.30 13.82 16.29
C PHE A 188 23.17 14.19 15.34
N HIS A 189 22.45 13.18 14.89
CA HIS A 189 21.24 13.32 14.09
C HIS A 189 20.21 12.29 14.54
N LEU A 190 18.97 12.73 14.72
CA LEU A 190 17.83 11.88 15.06
C LEU A 190 16.70 12.17 14.07
N HIS A 191 16.30 11.15 13.31
CA HIS A 191 15.02 11.12 12.61
C HIS A 191 13.99 10.42 13.49
N ALA A 192 12.80 11.00 13.62
CA ALA A 192 11.68 10.37 14.30
C ALA A 192 10.41 10.55 13.48
N LEU A 193 9.66 9.46 13.29
CA LEU A 193 8.39 9.44 12.59
C LEU A 193 7.36 8.70 13.44
N PHE A 194 6.17 9.28 13.56
CA PHE A 194 5.01 8.62 14.13
C PHE A 194 3.81 8.79 13.19
N THR A 195 3.12 7.70 12.88
CA THR A 195 1.88 7.74 12.11
C THR A 195 0.82 6.90 12.82
N TYR A 196 -0.34 7.52 13.02
CA TYR A 196 -1.58 6.83 13.30
C TYR A 196 -2.48 6.93 12.07
N GLN A 197 -3.07 5.82 11.64
CA GLN A 197 -3.97 5.80 10.49
C GLN A 197 -5.10 4.78 10.70
N LYS A 198 -6.27 5.14 10.20
CA LYS A 198 -7.46 4.28 10.22
C LYS A 198 -7.97 4.05 8.79
N PRO A 199 -7.34 3.14 8.01
CA PRO A 199 -7.82 2.76 6.70
C PRO A 199 -9.03 1.84 6.83
N THR A 200 -10.16 2.20 6.21
CA THR A 200 -11.41 1.43 6.26
C THR A 200 -11.91 1.10 4.87
N TYR A 201 -12.47 -0.10 4.74
CA TYR A 201 -13.24 -0.47 3.56
C TYR A 201 -14.56 0.27 3.52
N ASN A 202 -14.97 0.67 2.31
CA ASN A 202 -16.28 1.26 2.02
C ASN A 202 -16.78 0.66 0.70
N ASN A 203 -18.08 0.48 0.60
CA ASN A 203 -18.73 -0.19 -0.54
C ASN A 203 -18.18 -1.61 -0.78
N TYR A 204 -17.64 -2.24 0.27
CA TYR A 204 -17.06 -3.57 0.22
C TYR A 204 -18.10 -4.62 0.57
N PHE A 205 -18.72 -5.18 -0.45
CA PHE A 205 -19.74 -6.20 -0.30
C PHE A 205 -19.47 -7.35 -1.27
N ILE A 206 -19.35 -8.56 -0.74
CA ILE A 206 -19.23 -9.79 -1.53
C ILE A 206 -20.51 -10.59 -1.34
N LYS A 207 -21.28 -10.77 -2.41
CA LYS A 207 -22.34 -11.76 -2.45
C LYS A 207 -21.72 -13.15 -2.46
N SER A 208 -22.09 -14.01 -1.53
CA SER A 208 -21.54 -15.34 -1.45
C SER A 208 -21.85 -16.13 -2.74
N PRO A 209 -20.82 -16.72 -3.39
CA PRO A 209 -21.04 -17.56 -4.55
C PRO A 209 -21.48 -18.98 -4.18
N PHE A 210 -21.69 -19.27 -2.89
CA PHE A 210 -22.05 -20.58 -2.35
C PHE A 210 -23.37 -20.51 -1.59
N GLU A 211 -24.25 -21.45 -1.88
CA GLU A 211 -25.52 -21.62 -1.14
C GLU A 211 -25.24 -21.94 0.33
N GLY A 212 -26.01 -21.34 1.23
CA GLY A 212 -25.88 -21.52 2.68
C GLY A 212 -24.68 -20.83 3.32
N VAL A 213 -23.85 -20.10 2.54
CA VAL A 213 -22.75 -19.29 3.06
C VAL A 213 -23.19 -17.82 3.06
N PRO A 214 -23.12 -17.12 4.22
CA PRO A 214 -23.52 -15.72 4.30
C PRO A 214 -22.71 -14.80 3.38
N ASP A 215 -23.36 -13.73 2.91
CA ASP A 215 -22.68 -12.63 2.23
C ASP A 215 -21.71 -11.94 3.18
N LEU A 216 -20.61 -11.40 2.65
CA LEU A 216 -19.65 -10.61 3.41
C LEU A 216 -19.91 -9.11 3.19
N ASN A 217 -20.17 -8.42 4.28
CA ASN A 217 -20.13 -6.96 4.33
C ASN A 217 -18.91 -6.52 5.15
N ALA A 218 -17.87 -6.01 4.50
CA ALA A 218 -16.66 -5.52 5.15
C ALA A 218 -16.65 -4.00 5.36
N ASN A 219 -17.77 -3.30 5.12
CA ASN A 219 -17.85 -1.85 5.32
C ASN A 219 -17.47 -1.46 6.75
N GLY A 220 -16.58 -0.48 6.89
CA GLY A 220 -16.08 -0.01 8.17
C GLY A 220 -14.98 -0.87 8.78
N ASN A 221 -14.73 -2.07 8.27
CA ASN A 221 -13.59 -2.87 8.71
C ASN A 221 -12.26 -2.21 8.30
N ILE A 222 -11.25 -2.42 9.15
CA ILE A 222 -9.89 -1.96 8.86
C ILE A 222 -9.32 -2.77 7.68
N VAL A 223 -8.67 -2.08 6.78
CA VAL A 223 -8.02 -2.71 5.62
C VAL A 223 -6.94 -3.68 6.10
N LYS A 224 -6.99 -4.91 5.60
CA LYS A 224 -6.03 -5.96 5.98
C LYS A 224 -4.60 -5.59 5.58
N GLU A 225 -3.64 -6.12 6.32
CA GLU A 225 -2.19 -5.95 6.11
C GLU A 225 -1.66 -4.52 6.32
N ILE A 226 -2.50 -3.57 6.64
CA ILE A 226 -2.09 -2.18 6.92
C ILE A 226 -2.08 -1.94 8.43
N PRO A 227 -0.92 -1.66 9.04
CA PRO A 227 -0.84 -1.31 10.45
C PRO A 227 -1.47 0.06 10.70
N GLN A 228 -2.19 0.18 11.82
CA GLN A 228 -2.79 1.46 12.22
C GLN A 228 -1.77 2.40 12.90
N ILE A 229 -0.71 1.83 13.46
CA ILE A 229 0.36 2.59 14.11
C ILE A 229 1.68 2.22 13.45
N LEU A 230 2.43 3.23 13.07
CA LEU A 230 3.81 3.14 12.60
C LEU A 230 4.64 4.12 13.43
N ALA A 231 5.79 3.69 13.91
CA ALA A 231 6.77 4.59 14.52
C ALA A 231 8.17 4.20 14.04
N GLU A 232 9.00 5.21 13.82
CA GLU A 232 10.39 5.05 13.40
C GLU A 232 11.25 6.03 14.21
N ILE A 233 12.38 5.55 14.75
CA ILE A 233 13.33 6.33 15.52
C ILE A 233 14.72 5.91 15.07
N ASP A 234 15.41 6.82 14.39
CA ASP A 234 16.70 6.56 13.74
C ASP A 234 17.79 7.51 14.28
N PRO A 235 18.35 7.27 15.47
CA PRO A 235 19.51 8.02 15.95
C PRO A 235 20.77 7.64 15.19
N SER A 236 21.60 8.63 14.90
CA SER A 236 22.94 8.41 14.36
C SER A 236 23.93 9.42 14.92
N TYR A 237 25.20 9.01 14.97
CA TYR A 237 26.29 9.84 15.47
C TYR A 237 27.54 9.69 14.62
N ASN A 238 28.03 10.80 14.12
CA ASN A 238 29.33 10.89 13.45
C ASN A 238 30.42 11.08 14.51
N ILE A 239 31.11 10.00 14.89
CA ILE A 239 32.22 10.05 15.83
C ILE A 239 33.35 10.89 15.23
N THR A 240 33.62 10.68 13.94
CA THR A 240 34.49 11.49 13.11
C THR A 240 33.78 11.80 11.78
N PRO A 241 34.30 12.67 10.92
CA PRO A 241 33.74 12.87 9.59
C PRO A 241 33.65 11.57 8.75
N ASP A 242 34.50 10.59 9.06
CA ASP A 242 34.62 9.35 8.31
C ASP A 242 33.99 8.13 9.01
N LEU A 243 33.57 8.26 10.27
CA LEU A 243 33.02 7.16 11.07
C LEU A 243 31.68 7.54 11.65
N ARG A 244 30.62 6.83 11.19
CA ARG A 244 29.24 6.99 11.62
C ARG A 244 28.72 5.72 12.28
N LEU A 245 28.11 5.89 13.45
CA LEU A 245 27.24 4.90 14.09
C LEU A 245 25.80 5.25 13.84
N TRP A 246 24.94 4.24 13.70
CA TRP A 246 23.50 4.46 13.53
C TRP A 246 22.70 3.29 14.10
N LEU A 247 21.48 3.60 14.54
CA LEU A 247 20.45 2.64 14.94
C LEU A 247 19.15 3.00 14.23
N SER A 248 18.28 2.01 14.05
CA SER A 248 16.92 2.20 13.54
C SER A 248 15.98 1.29 14.30
N PHE A 249 14.93 1.87 14.85
CA PHE A 249 13.85 1.19 15.54
C PHE A 249 12.56 1.46 14.77
N ARG A 250 11.93 0.42 14.22
CA ARG A 250 10.69 0.52 13.48
C ARG A 250 9.62 -0.30 14.16
N TYR A 251 8.54 0.36 14.57
CA TYR A 251 7.39 -0.29 15.14
C TYR A 251 6.26 -0.36 14.13
N PHE A 252 5.77 -1.56 13.88
CA PHE A 252 4.56 -1.83 13.13
C PHE A 252 3.49 -2.32 14.09
N GLY A 253 2.40 -1.59 14.22
CA GLY A 253 1.26 -1.97 15.04
C GLY A 253 0.57 -3.22 14.52
N LYS A 254 -0.48 -3.64 15.21
CA LYS A 254 -1.32 -4.76 14.82
C LYS A 254 -1.84 -4.61 13.38
N THR A 255 -1.80 -5.71 12.60
CA THR A 255 -2.36 -5.80 11.24
C THR A 255 -3.40 -6.90 11.18
N TYR A 256 -4.54 -6.64 10.55
CA TYR A 256 -5.53 -7.67 10.32
C TYR A 256 -5.13 -8.55 9.14
N ALA A 257 -5.37 -9.85 9.29
CA ALA A 257 -4.99 -10.87 8.31
C ALA A 257 -6.16 -11.30 7.41
N ASN A 258 -7.39 -10.89 7.74
CA ASN A 258 -8.59 -11.21 6.97
C ASN A 258 -9.59 -10.05 6.88
N LEU A 259 -10.57 -10.16 6.00
CA LEU A 259 -11.54 -9.11 5.69
C LEU A 259 -12.52 -8.81 6.84
N THR A 260 -12.82 -9.80 7.68
CA THR A 260 -13.73 -9.67 8.82
C THR A 260 -13.08 -9.01 10.03
N ASN A 261 -11.78 -8.76 9.99
CA ASN A 261 -10.96 -8.33 11.14
C ASN A 261 -11.00 -9.30 12.34
N ALA A 262 -11.29 -10.57 12.10
CA ALA A 262 -11.32 -11.60 13.12
C ALA A 262 -9.92 -12.12 13.46
N LEU A 263 -9.03 -12.17 12.48
CA LEU A 263 -7.66 -12.64 12.60
C LEU A 263 -6.69 -11.47 12.44
N TYR A 264 -5.61 -11.50 13.23
CA TYR A 264 -4.59 -10.45 13.19
C TYR A 264 -3.21 -10.96 13.61
N PHE A 265 -2.21 -10.25 13.16
CA PHE A 265 -0.84 -10.35 13.69
C PHE A 265 -0.60 -9.24 14.70
N ASN A 266 0.04 -9.57 15.82
CA ASN A 266 0.42 -8.59 16.83
C ASN A 266 1.44 -7.58 16.28
N GLY A 267 1.48 -6.41 16.92
CA GLY A 267 2.51 -5.42 16.63
C GLY A 267 3.91 -5.97 16.90
N ARG A 268 4.89 -5.46 16.14
CA ARG A 268 6.28 -5.90 16.21
C ARG A 268 7.24 -4.73 16.04
N TRP A 269 8.42 -4.91 16.60
CA TRP A 269 9.57 -4.06 16.32
C TRP A 269 10.46 -4.70 15.26
N GLU A 270 11.01 -3.91 14.39
CA GLU A 270 12.12 -4.25 13.50
C GLU A 270 13.28 -3.34 13.87
N THR A 271 14.45 -3.93 14.13
CA THR A 271 15.58 -3.19 14.66
C THR A 271 16.83 -3.43 13.83
N PHE A 272 17.50 -2.33 13.52
CA PHE A 272 18.71 -2.33 12.73
C PHE A 272 19.75 -1.45 13.40
N GLY A 273 21.00 -1.73 13.18
CA GLY A 273 22.09 -0.86 13.62
C GLY A 273 23.34 -1.12 12.82
N GLY A 274 24.26 -0.18 12.84
CA GLY A 274 25.47 -0.39 12.09
C GLY A 274 26.51 0.69 12.25
N VAL A 275 27.63 0.42 11.62
CA VAL A 275 28.81 1.28 11.52
C VAL A 275 29.14 1.45 10.06
N ASN A 276 29.39 2.69 9.66
CA ASN A 276 29.94 3.02 8.35
C ASN A 276 31.27 3.75 8.55
N TRP A 277 32.33 3.23 7.98
CA TRP A 277 33.66 3.79 8.09
C TRP A 277 34.27 4.02 6.71
N LYS A 278 34.56 5.27 6.39
CA LYS A 278 35.33 5.66 5.23
C LYS A 278 36.80 5.64 5.62
N VAL A 279 37.48 4.50 5.36
CA VAL A 279 38.90 4.27 5.74
C VAL A 279 39.81 5.26 5.02
N ASN A 280 39.50 5.49 3.72
CA ASN A 280 40.18 6.49 2.89
C ASN A 280 39.33 6.82 1.66
N LYS A 281 39.87 7.62 0.72
CA LYS A 281 39.12 8.03 -0.49
C LYS A 281 38.72 6.85 -1.41
N HIS A 282 39.35 5.70 -1.25
CA HIS A 282 39.14 4.53 -2.09
C HIS A 282 38.38 3.39 -1.39
N LEU A 283 38.43 3.30 -0.07
CA LEU A 283 37.89 2.18 0.69
C LEU A 283 36.88 2.68 1.75
N SER A 284 35.67 2.12 1.70
CA SER A 284 34.64 2.24 2.74
C SER A 284 34.28 0.85 3.26
N LEU A 285 34.15 0.71 4.56
CA LEU A 285 33.71 -0.50 5.26
C LEU A 285 32.39 -0.26 5.95
N GLY A 286 31.56 -1.28 6.01
CA GLY A 286 30.30 -1.26 6.72
C GLY A 286 30.07 -2.56 7.50
N ALA A 287 29.45 -2.43 8.66
CA ALA A 287 28.90 -3.55 9.41
C ALA A 287 27.48 -3.19 9.79
N THR A 288 26.54 -4.11 9.53
CA THR A 288 25.12 -3.93 9.84
C THR A 288 24.63 -5.12 10.64
N VAL A 289 23.87 -4.83 11.68
CA VAL A 289 23.13 -5.81 12.47
C VAL A 289 21.65 -5.66 12.12
N VAL A 290 21.01 -6.74 11.69
CA VAL A 290 19.58 -6.83 11.42
C VAL A 290 18.92 -7.55 12.58
N ASN A 291 17.80 -6.99 13.06
CA ASN A 291 17.03 -7.55 14.16
C ASN A 291 17.90 -7.79 15.42
N PHE A 292 18.60 -6.75 15.89
CA PHE A 292 19.54 -6.88 17.01
C PHE A 292 18.82 -7.21 18.35
N LEU A 293 17.52 -6.94 18.47
CA LEU A 293 16.72 -7.38 19.62
C LEU A 293 16.22 -8.82 19.48
N ASN A 294 16.55 -9.52 18.39
CA ASN A 294 16.13 -10.88 18.08
C ASN A 294 14.61 -11.09 18.23
N GLN A 295 13.84 -10.11 17.77
CA GLN A 295 12.38 -10.13 17.83
C GLN A 295 11.83 -11.21 16.91
N LYS A 296 10.75 -11.85 17.34
CA LYS A 296 9.94 -12.73 16.49
C LYS A 296 8.71 -11.97 16.04
N GLY A 297 8.28 -12.19 14.81
CA GLY A 297 7.06 -11.57 14.28
C GLY A 297 6.74 -12.09 12.89
N ALA A 298 5.48 -11.93 12.53
CA ALA A 298 4.98 -12.29 11.22
C ALA A 298 4.00 -11.22 10.71
N SER A 299 3.79 -11.20 9.41
CA SER A 299 2.77 -10.40 8.73
C SER A 299 2.30 -11.14 7.49
N GLY A 300 1.15 -10.77 6.95
CA GLY A 300 0.63 -11.37 5.72
C GLY A 300 -0.87 -11.59 5.78
N THR A 301 -1.36 -12.41 4.86
CA THR A 301 -2.76 -12.82 4.75
C THR A 301 -2.88 -14.31 5.09
N ILE A 302 -4.00 -14.71 5.65
CA ILE A 302 -4.30 -16.12 5.91
C ILE A 302 -5.27 -16.58 4.82
N SER A 303 -4.77 -17.38 3.89
CA SER A 303 -5.58 -17.92 2.80
C SER A 303 -6.70 -18.84 3.31
N GLY A 304 -7.88 -18.72 2.70
CA GLY A 304 -9.07 -19.50 3.07
C GLY A 304 -9.78 -19.02 4.34
N ALA A 305 -9.33 -17.90 4.93
CA ALA A 305 -9.92 -17.33 6.13
C ALA A 305 -10.60 -15.98 5.90
N GLU A 306 -10.83 -15.58 4.65
CA GLU A 306 -11.37 -14.27 4.28
C GLU A 306 -12.72 -13.99 4.93
N LEU A 307 -13.59 -15.01 5.00
CA LEU A 307 -14.94 -14.95 5.56
C LEU A 307 -15.04 -15.41 7.00
N LEU A 308 -13.94 -15.84 7.61
CA LEU A 308 -13.94 -16.38 8.98
C LEU A 308 -14.37 -15.30 9.98
N GLY A 309 -15.44 -15.57 10.73
CA GLY A 309 -15.95 -14.67 11.76
C GLY A 309 -15.17 -14.73 13.08
N LYS A 310 -15.46 -13.80 13.99
CA LYS A 310 -14.78 -13.74 15.31
C LYS A 310 -15.06 -14.97 16.16
N GLU A 311 -16.25 -15.56 16.07
CA GLU A 311 -16.64 -16.76 16.82
C GLU A 311 -15.87 -18.01 16.39
N GLU A 312 -15.45 -18.05 15.12
CA GLU A 312 -14.70 -19.15 14.54
C GLU A 312 -13.19 -18.98 14.65
N ALA A 313 -12.71 -17.75 14.90
CA ALA A 313 -11.29 -17.40 14.96
C ALA A 313 -10.53 -18.25 15.98
N GLY A 314 -11.17 -18.61 17.10
CA GLY A 314 -10.59 -19.48 18.13
C GLY A 314 -10.31 -20.92 17.67
N LYS A 315 -11.00 -21.37 16.64
CA LYS A 315 -10.84 -22.72 16.04
C LYS A 315 -9.68 -22.79 15.04
N PHE A 316 -9.08 -21.63 14.72
CA PHE A 316 -8.04 -21.50 13.68
C PHE A 316 -6.61 -21.69 14.20
N LYS A 317 -6.45 -22.24 15.41
CA LYS A 317 -5.16 -22.32 16.11
C LYS A 317 -4.12 -23.21 15.43
N ASP A 318 -4.56 -24.24 14.71
CA ASP A 318 -3.70 -25.30 14.19
C ASP A 318 -3.55 -25.27 12.66
N HIS A 319 -3.84 -24.12 12.03
CA HIS A 319 -3.74 -23.99 10.59
C HIS A 319 -2.37 -23.41 10.20
N TYR A 320 -1.79 -23.98 9.13
CA TYR A 320 -0.61 -23.43 8.51
C TYR A 320 -0.93 -22.09 7.86
N MET A 321 -0.16 -21.07 8.20
CA MET A 321 -0.29 -19.73 7.63
C MET A 321 0.89 -19.47 6.71
N SER A 322 0.61 -18.94 5.53
CA SER A 322 1.62 -18.34 4.68
C SER A 322 1.79 -16.88 5.11
N GLY A 323 3.00 -16.49 5.46
CA GLY A 323 3.28 -15.12 5.90
C GLY A 323 4.76 -14.79 5.77
N ASN A 324 5.05 -13.50 5.84
CA ASN A 324 6.41 -13.00 5.90
C ASN A 324 6.85 -12.95 7.36
N TYR A 325 7.92 -13.67 7.68
CA TYR A 325 8.52 -13.64 9.01
C TYR A 325 9.61 -12.58 9.09
N LEU A 326 9.81 -12.06 10.30
CA LEU A 326 10.98 -11.21 10.57
C LEU A 326 12.25 -11.99 10.28
N ARG A 327 13.19 -11.32 9.63
CA ARG A 327 14.54 -11.83 9.48
C ARG A 327 15.15 -12.07 10.87
N PRO A 328 15.79 -13.21 11.14
CA PRO A 328 16.44 -13.45 12.43
C PRO A 328 17.62 -12.49 12.62
N PHE A 329 18.17 -12.46 13.84
CA PHE A 329 19.44 -11.76 14.09
C PHE A 329 20.48 -12.13 13.03
N THR A 330 20.97 -11.12 12.32
CA THR A 330 21.91 -11.31 11.22
C THR A 330 22.96 -10.22 11.25
N LEU A 331 24.21 -10.61 11.04
CA LEU A 331 25.35 -9.69 10.83
C LEU A 331 25.72 -9.66 9.36
N GLU A 332 25.88 -8.47 8.82
CA GLU A 332 26.28 -8.23 7.45
C GLU A 332 27.51 -7.34 7.43
N PHE A 333 28.48 -7.67 6.60
CA PHE A 333 29.68 -6.87 6.38
C PHE A 333 29.74 -6.45 4.92
N SER A 334 30.14 -5.22 4.69
CA SER A 334 30.30 -4.68 3.34
C SER A 334 31.64 -3.96 3.19
N ALA A 335 32.21 -4.06 2.01
CA ALA A 335 33.35 -3.28 1.60
C ALA A 335 33.08 -2.68 0.22
N SER A 336 33.35 -1.39 0.05
CA SER A 336 33.19 -0.67 -1.22
C SER A 336 34.52 -0.08 -1.62
N LEU A 337 34.95 -0.38 -2.85
CA LEU A 337 36.14 0.17 -3.47
C LEU A 337 35.77 1.14 -4.58
N SER A 338 36.35 2.34 -4.56
CA SER A 338 36.16 3.38 -5.59
C SER A 338 37.52 3.68 -6.24
N PHE A 339 37.57 3.64 -7.56
CA PHE A 339 38.80 3.89 -8.35
C PHE A 339 38.75 5.26 -9.00
#